data_c8812422cf6bdfad61e655dc2d043bf3
#
_entry.id   c8812422cf6bdfad61e655dc2d043bf3
#
_cell.length_a   1.000
_cell.length_b   1.000
_cell.length_c   1.000
_cell.angle_alpha   90.00
_cell.angle_beta   90.00
_cell.angle_gamma   90.00
#
_symmetry.space_group_name_H-M   'P 1'
#
loop_
_entity.id
_entity.type
_entity.pdbx_description
1 polymer ?
#
loop_
_entity_poly.entity_id
_entity_poly.type
_entity_poly.pdbx_seq_one_letter_code
_entity_poly.pdbx_strand_id
1 'polypeptide(L)'
;MDQIQLRNRLLVATGMWREATGEPLPKMPPGDPADQIQSFELRLVDRLWESATPENAREIADRTWDLVHDRSDDDPVKLRVVECHEALARMTRLGD
;
A
#
# COMPACT_ATOMS: atom_id res chain seq x y z
N MET A 1 -0.41 10.38 -16.35
CA MET A 1 -1.04 10.79 -15.08
C MET A 1 -0.78 12.28 -14.88
N ASP A 2 -1.80 13.06 -14.57
CA ASP A 2 -1.60 14.50 -14.40
C ASP A 2 -1.06 14.83 -13.00
N GLN A 3 -0.60 16.07 -12.81
CA GLN A 3 0.03 16.49 -11.56
C GLN A 3 -0.94 16.46 -10.36
N ILE A 4 -2.22 16.74 -10.62
CA ILE A 4 -3.23 16.72 -9.57
C ILE A 4 -3.42 15.31 -9.02
N GLN A 5 -3.49 14.31 -9.90
CA GLN A 5 -3.60 12.91 -9.50
C GLN A 5 -2.39 12.45 -8.72
N LEU A 6 -1.19 12.81 -9.17
CA LEU A 6 0.05 12.47 -8.47
C LEU A 6 0.08 13.08 -7.07
N ARG A 7 -0.31 14.35 -6.97
CA ARG A 7 -0.35 15.04 -5.68
C ARG A 7 -1.34 14.37 -4.73
N ASN A 8 -2.53 14.01 -5.22
CA ASN A 8 -3.54 13.37 -4.41
C ASN A 8 -3.08 11.99 -3.92
N ARG A 9 -2.45 11.21 -4.79
CA ARG A 9 -1.88 9.92 -4.42
C ARG A 9 -0.83 10.07 -3.31
N LEU A 10 0.04 11.07 -3.45
CA LEU A 10 1.08 11.31 -2.45
C LEU A 10 0.48 11.72 -1.12
N LEU A 11 -0.54 12.59 -1.12
CA LEU A 11 -1.20 13.02 0.11
C LEU A 11 -1.87 11.85 0.85
N VAL A 12 -2.57 11.00 0.11
CA VAL A 12 -3.23 9.82 0.70
C VAL A 12 -2.19 8.88 1.30
N ALA A 13 -1.15 8.55 0.53
CA ALA A 13 -0.10 7.63 0.99
C ALA A 13 0.65 8.19 2.20
N THR A 14 0.94 9.50 2.21
CA THR A 14 1.60 10.17 3.33
C THR A 14 0.75 10.08 4.60
N GLY A 15 -0.55 10.35 4.47
CA GLY A 15 -1.48 10.26 5.60
C GLY A 15 -1.55 8.85 6.17
N MET A 16 -1.64 7.85 5.31
CA MET A 16 -1.67 6.45 5.73
C MET A 16 -0.37 6.04 6.43
N TRP A 17 0.77 6.48 5.90
CA TRP A 17 2.06 6.19 6.53
C TRP A 17 2.15 6.75 7.95
N ARG A 18 1.80 8.02 8.11
CA ARG A 18 1.86 8.68 9.42
C ARG A 18 0.90 8.06 10.41
N GLU A 19 -0.31 7.75 9.98
CA GLU A 19 -1.33 7.12 10.82
C GLU A 19 -0.91 5.73 11.28
N ALA A 20 -0.33 4.94 10.37
CA ALA A 20 0.01 3.55 10.65
C ALA A 20 1.31 3.38 11.43
N THR A 21 2.31 4.23 11.17
CA THR A 21 3.66 4.04 11.73
C THR A 21 4.07 5.12 12.70
N GLY A 22 3.58 6.35 12.53
CA GLY A 22 4.08 7.50 13.30
C GLY A 22 5.53 7.86 12.99
N GLU A 23 6.14 7.20 12.03
CA GLU A 23 7.55 7.38 11.68
C GLU A 23 7.73 8.47 10.62
N PRO A 24 8.94 9.06 10.51
CA PRO A 24 9.25 9.97 9.40
C PRO A 24 9.07 9.27 8.06
N LEU A 25 8.73 10.04 7.03
CA LEU A 25 8.58 9.50 5.68
C LEU A 25 9.91 8.91 5.20
N PRO A 26 9.85 7.74 4.51
CA PRO A 26 11.07 7.15 3.97
C PRO A 26 11.65 8.03 2.87
N LYS A 27 12.96 7.94 2.69
CA LYS A 27 13.65 8.67 1.65
C LYS A 27 13.29 8.07 0.30
N MET A 28 12.80 8.93 -0.61
CA MET A 28 12.43 8.49 -1.95
C MET A 28 13.67 8.35 -2.83
N PRO A 29 13.71 7.33 -3.71
CA PRO A 29 14.81 7.20 -4.66
C PRO A 29 14.76 8.36 -5.68
N PRO A 30 15.89 8.71 -6.30
CA PRO A 30 15.88 9.69 -7.38
C PRO A 30 15.11 9.17 -8.58
N GLY A 31 14.47 10.07 -9.31
CA GLY A 31 13.74 9.69 -10.51
C GLY A 31 12.54 10.58 -10.78
N ASP A 32 11.71 10.14 -11.71
CA ASP A 32 10.46 10.79 -12.10
C ASP A 32 9.50 10.81 -10.89
N PRO A 33 8.73 11.91 -10.69
CA PRO A 33 7.75 11.97 -9.61
C PRO A 33 6.78 10.80 -9.57
N ALA A 34 6.32 10.31 -10.72
CA ALA A 34 5.42 9.15 -10.78
C ALA A 34 6.09 7.91 -10.22
N ASP A 35 7.36 7.68 -10.57
CA ASP A 35 8.13 6.53 -10.08
C ASP A 35 8.42 6.65 -8.59
N GLN A 36 8.71 7.86 -8.12
CA GLN A 36 8.95 8.11 -6.70
C GLN A 36 7.72 7.79 -5.87
N ILE A 37 6.55 8.25 -6.32
CA ILE A 37 5.28 8.01 -5.62
C ILE A 37 4.96 6.51 -5.62
N GLN A 38 5.15 5.84 -6.74
CA GLN A 38 4.93 4.40 -6.86
C GLN A 38 5.83 3.63 -5.89
N SER A 39 7.11 3.98 -5.82
CA SER A 39 8.05 3.35 -4.89
C SER A 39 7.63 3.56 -3.44
N PHE A 40 7.16 4.75 -3.12
CA PHE A 40 6.65 5.07 -1.78
C PHE A 40 5.41 4.22 -1.46
N GLU A 41 4.47 4.12 -2.40
CA GLU A 41 3.26 3.34 -2.20
C GLU A 41 3.56 1.85 -1.99
N LEU A 42 4.50 1.29 -2.74
CA LEU A 42 4.94 -0.10 -2.56
C LEU A 42 5.53 -0.29 -1.16
N ARG A 43 6.35 0.64 -0.71
CA ARG A 43 6.94 0.58 0.62
C ARG A 43 5.86 0.70 1.71
N LEU A 44 4.87 1.56 1.49
CA LEU A 44 3.74 1.70 2.41
C LEU A 44 2.97 0.38 2.55
N VAL A 45 2.65 -0.27 1.44
CA VAL A 45 1.94 -1.55 1.45
C VAL A 45 2.76 -2.60 2.22
N ASP A 46 4.04 -2.71 1.92
CA ASP A 46 4.92 -3.68 2.60
C ASP A 46 5.01 -3.38 4.09
N ARG A 47 5.14 -2.11 4.47
CA ARG A 47 5.23 -1.73 5.89
C ARG A 47 3.96 -2.05 6.65
N LEU A 48 2.80 -1.80 6.06
CA LEU A 48 1.52 -2.14 6.67
C LEU A 48 1.39 -3.65 6.90
N TRP A 49 1.74 -4.45 5.88
CA TRP A 49 1.65 -5.90 5.99
C TRP A 49 2.68 -6.50 6.96
N GLU A 50 3.86 -5.89 7.10
CA GLU A 50 4.85 -6.29 8.10
C GLU A 50 4.31 -6.17 9.53
N SER A 51 3.44 -5.19 9.77
CA SER A 51 2.85 -4.98 11.09
C SER A 51 1.52 -5.71 11.27
N ALA A 52 1.12 -6.55 10.31
CA ALA A 52 -0.17 -7.24 10.37
C ALA A 52 -0.17 -8.30 11.47
N THR A 53 -1.28 -8.33 12.22
CA THR A 53 -1.57 -9.37 13.22
C THR A 53 -2.89 -10.02 12.86
N PRO A 54 -3.25 -11.18 13.43
CA PRO A 54 -4.56 -11.77 13.18
C PRO A 54 -5.73 -10.82 13.47
N GLU A 55 -5.55 -9.90 14.42
CA GLU A 55 -6.58 -8.97 14.84
C GLU A 55 -6.77 -7.82 13.85
N ASN A 56 -5.70 -7.35 13.20
CA ASN A 56 -5.76 -6.18 12.33
C ASN A 56 -5.60 -6.50 10.84
N ALA A 57 -5.33 -7.76 10.48
CA ALA A 57 -5.03 -8.13 9.09
C ALA A 57 -6.16 -7.74 8.12
N ARG A 58 -7.41 -7.93 8.53
CA ARG A 58 -8.55 -7.59 7.68
C ARG A 58 -8.65 -6.07 7.47
N GLU A 59 -8.40 -5.28 8.51
CA GLU A 59 -8.40 -3.82 8.40
C GLU A 59 -7.30 -3.36 7.45
N ILE A 60 -6.10 -3.93 7.55
CA ILE A 60 -4.99 -3.62 6.65
C ILE A 60 -5.35 -4.01 5.21
N ALA A 61 -5.96 -5.17 5.02
CA ALA A 61 -6.41 -5.61 3.70
C ALA A 61 -7.39 -4.62 3.09
N ASP A 62 -8.39 -4.19 3.86
CA ASP A 62 -9.39 -3.23 3.39
C ASP A 62 -8.77 -1.88 3.06
N ARG A 63 -7.87 -1.37 3.89
CA ARG A 63 -7.20 -0.09 3.66
C ARG A 63 -6.33 -0.11 2.42
N THR A 64 -5.55 -1.17 2.24
CA THR A 64 -4.69 -1.29 1.06
C THR A 64 -5.51 -1.49 -0.22
N TRP A 65 -6.63 -2.21 -0.13
CA TRP A 65 -7.54 -2.37 -1.26
C TRP A 65 -8.19 -1.02 -1.65
N ASP A 66 -8.63 -0.24 -0.67
CA ASP A 66 -9.19 1.10 -0.94
C ASP A 66 -8.20 2.00 -1.67
N LEU A 67 -6.92 1.84 -1.41
CA LEU A 67 -5.88 2.62 -2.07
C LEU A 67 -5.78 2.30 -3.57
N VAL A 68 -6.03 1.06 -3.98
CA VAL A 68 -5.68 0.57 -5.32
C VAL A 68 -6.84 0.05 -6.16
N HIS A 69 -8.04 -0.13 -5.58
CA HIS A 69 -9.13 -0.86 -6.25
C HIS A 69 -9.54 -0.28 -7.62
N ASP A 70 -9.39 1.03 -7.79
CA ASP A 70 -9.78 1.72 -9.01
C ASP A 70 -8.64 1.84 -10.03
N ARG A 71 -7.47 1.26 -9.73
CA ARG A 71 -6.32 1.29 -10.62
C ARG A 71 -6.38 0.15 -11.63
N SER A 72 -5.57 0.30 -12.68
CA SER A 72 -5.41 -0.73 -13.70
C SER A 72 -4.91 -2.04 -13.09
N ASP A 73 -5.34 -3.18 -13.63
CA ASP A 73 -4.95 -4.50 -13.12
C ASP A 73 -3.45 -4.77 -13.25
N ASP A 74 -2.76 -4.05 -14.11
CA ASP A 74 -1.30 -4.17 -14.26
C ASP A 74 -0.51 -3.16 -13.43
N ASP A 75 -1.18 -2.32 -12.62
CA ASP A 75 -0.50 -1.39 -11.73
C ASP A 75 0.33 -2.16 -10.71
N PRO A 76 1.64 -1.89 -10.58
CA PRO A 76 2.51 -2.64 -9.67
C PRO A 76 2.07 -2.61 -8.21
N VAL A 77 1.51 -1.48 -7.75
CA VAL A 77 1.02 -1.37 -6.38
C VAL A 77 -0.21 -2.24 -6.17
N LYS A 78 -1.13 -2.24 -7.14
CA LYS A 78 -2.31 -3.09 -7.08
C LYS A 78 -1.94 -4.57 -7.10
N LEU A 79 -0.99 -4.96 -7.95
CA LEU A 79 -0.49 -6.34 -7.98
C LEU A 79 0.09 -6.76 -6.63
N ARG A 80 0.83 -5.87 -5.98
CA ARG A 80 1.39 -6.15 -4.66
C ARG A 80 0.31 -6.35 -3.60
N VAL A 81 -0.72 -5.52 -3.63
CA VAL A 81 -1.87 -5.65 -2.71
C VAL A 81 -2.60 -6.97 -2.93
N VAL A 82 -2.81 -7.35 -4.19
CA VAL A 82 -3.45 -8.64 -4.53
C VAL A 82 -2.64 -9.81 -3.98
N GLU A 83 -1.31 -9.78 -4.13
CA GLU A 83 -0.44 -10.82 -3.58
C GLU A 83 -0.59 -10.93 -2.06
N CYS A 84 -0.67 -9.80 -1.37
CA CYS A 84 -0.86 -9.79 0.08
C CYS A 84 -2.22 -10.37 0.48
N HIS A 85 -3.28 -10.03 -0.26
CA HIS A 85 -4.61 -10.60 -0.02
C HIS A 85 -4.64 -12.11 -0.22
N GLU A 86 -3.97 -12.60 -1.26
CA GLU A 86 -3.88 -14.04 -1.51
C GLU A 86 -3.13 -14.76 -0.40
N ALA A 87 -2.05 -14.15 0.10
CA ALA A 87 -1.30 -14.69 1.22
C ALA A 87 -2.16 -14.78 2.49
N LEU A 88 -2.94 -13.73 2.77
CA LEU A 88 -3.86 -13.72 3.91
C LEU A 88 -4.92 -14.81 3.77
N ALA A 89 -5.50 -14.99 2.60
CA ALA A 89 -6.50 -16.02 2.35
C ALA A 89 -5.94 -17.42 2.60
N ARG A 90 -4.70 -17.67 2.17
CA ARG A 90 -4.03 -18.95 2.42
C ARG A 90 -3.78 -19.20 3.90
N MET A 91 -3.35 -18.16 4.62
CA MET A 91 -3.13 -18.27 6.07
C MET A 91 -4.42 -18.56 6.81
N THR A 92 -5.53 -17.92 6.40
CA THR A 92 -6.83 -18.14 7.01
C THR A 92 -7.31 -19.59 6.80
N ARG A 93 -7.12 -20.15 5.60
CA ARG A 93 -7.48 -21.53 5.30
C ARG A 93 -6.67 -22.54 6.12
N LEU A 94 -5.39 -22.25 6.32
CA LEU A 94 -4.52 -23.12 7.11
C LEU A 94 -4.83 -23.03 8.60
N GLY A 95 -5.41 -21.92 9.05
CA GLY A 95 -5.80 -21.72 10.44
C GLY A 95 -7.14 -22.34 10.80
N ASP A 96 -7.89 -22.75 9.80
CA ASP A 96 -9.16 -23.44 10.02
C ASP A 96 -8.92 -24.94 10.19
#